data_f4376ff09388d3eac741dc0d2807687c
#
_entry.id   f4376ff09388d3eac741dc0d2807687c
#
_cell.length_a   1.000
_cell.length_b   1.000
_cell.length_c   1.000
_cell.angle_alpha   90.00
_cell.angle_beta   90.00
_cell.angle_gamma   90.00
#
_symmetry.space_group_name_H-M   'P 1'
#
loop_
_entity.id
_entity.type
_entity.pdbx_description
1 polymer ?
#
loop_
_entity_poly.entity_id
_entity_poly.type
_entity_poly.pdbx_seq_one_letter_code
_entity_poly.pdbx_strand_id
1 'polypeptide(L)'
;MSHAKKTALITGSGQNIGRGIAHELAKAGHNIVVNGSTNLSAAEAVAEEVRALGVDASVAMGNVGVRQEAELIINKVVDAFGGIDILINNAAIRPHGPFLEIENNDWQNVINVNMNGPIWLARAALPFMVKKGWGRVIHFTGMNAQRGYPGAGFVSVSKHALWGLTKALAVEFGPSGITSNIISPGTFPPDDADMENPGSNKNYQQLLNDNPSGRLGRPSDIGGMIAYLCSESGGFVNGQMLQINGGVVMQY
;
A
#
# COMPACT_ATOMS: atom_id res chain seq x y z
N MET A 1 -14.99 9.90 -23.85
CA MET A 1 -15.44 8.51 -23.57
C MET A 1 -15.36 8.33 -22.05
N SER A 2 -16.47 8.01 -21.38
CA SER A 2 -16.47 7.74 -19.93
C SER A 2 -15.68 6.44 -19.73
N HIS A 3 -14.46 6.54 -19.20
CA HIS A 3 -13.73 5.34 -18.78
C HIS A 3 -14.55 4.67 -17.67
N ALA A 4 -14.83 3.37 -17.83
CA ALA A 4 -15.52 2.60 -16.80
C ALA A 4 -14.75 2.75 -15.49
N LYS A 5 -15.46 3.10 -14.41
CA LYS A 5 -14.89 3.22 -13.07
C LYS A 5 -14.15 1.92 -12.72
N LYS A 6 -12.91 2.01 -12.29
CA LYS A 6 -12.12 0.86 -11.81
C LYS A 6 -12.38 0.68 -10.31
N THR A 7 -12.24 -0.53 -9.81
CA THR A 7 -12.39 -0.86 -8.39
C THR A 7 -11.05 -1.12 -7.75
N ALA A 8 -10.72 -0.35 -6.71
CA ALA A 8 -9.46 -0.42 -5.97
C ALA A 8 -9.68 -0.95 -4.55
N LEU A 9 -8.99 -2.02 -4.20
CA LEU A 9 -8.82 -2.46 -2.82
C LEU A 9 -7.53 -1.89 -2.25
N ILE A 10 -7.61 -1.19 -1.13
CA ILE A 10 -6.44 -0.67 -0.41
C ILE A 10 -6.40 -1.32 0.97
N THR A 11 -5.40 -2.15 1.25
CA THR A 11 -5.26 -2.79 2.55
C THR A 11 -4.68 -1.84 3.60
N GLY A 12 -5.20 -1.90 4.84
CA GLY A 12 -4.77 -1.02 5.92
C GLY A 12 -5.04 0.46 5.62
N SER A 13 -6.21 0.79 5.05
CA SER A 13 -6.51 2.13 4.55
C SER A 13 -7.41 2.98 5.46
N GLY A 14 -7.68 2.53 6.69
CA GLY A 14 -8.44 3.32 7.67
C GLY A 14 -7.67 4.53 8.24
N GLN A 15 -6.40 4.74 7.88
CA GLN A 15 -5.56 5.83 8.40
C GLN A 15 -4.32 6.07 7.53
N ASN A 16 -3.61 7.17 7.80
CA ASN A 16 -2.27 7.49 7.30
C ASN A 16 -2.14 7.37 5.76
N ILE A 17 -1.05 6.75 5.28
CA ILE A 17 -0.77 6.56 3.85
C ILE A 17 -1.94 5.89 3.13
N GLY A 18 -2.52 4.83 3.72
CA GLY A 18 -3.63 4.09 3.12
C GLY A 18 -4.87 4.95 2.90
N ARG A 19 -5.23 5.82 3.86
CA ARG A 19 -6.30 6.83 3.73
C ARG A 19 -6.00 7.81 2.61
N GLY A 20 -4.76 8.34 2.55
CA GLY A 20 -4.36 9.26 1.47
C GLY A 20 -4.44 8.63 0.08
N ILE A 21 -4.06 7.34 -0.06
CA ILE A 21 -4.21 6.61 -1.32
C ILE A 21 -5.69 6.48 -1.70
N ALA A 22 -6.56 6.14 -0.74
CA ALA A 22 -8.00 6.04 -0.99
C ALA A 22 -8.57 7.35 -1.52
N HIS A 23 -8.19 8.49 -0.94
CA HIS A 23 -8.59 9.82 -1.40
C HIS A 23 -8.12 10.13 -2.83
N GLU A 24 -6.86 9.90 -3.14
CA GLU A 24 -6.33 10.25 -4.48
C GLU A 24 -6.88 9.33 -5.57
N LEU A 25 -7.09 8.04 -5.29
CA LEU A 25 -7.78 7.15 -6.23
C LEU A 25 -9.27 7.49 -6.39
N ALA A 26 -9.94 7.92 -5.32
CA ALA A 26 -11.32 8.42 -5.40
C ALA A 26 -11.43 9.70 -6.26
N LYS A 27 -10.51 10.67 -6.07
CA LYS A 27 -10.42 11.87 -6.94
C LYS A 27 -10.15 11.52 -8.41
N ALA A 28 -9.44 10.43 -8.66
CA ALA A 28 -9.23 9.89 -10.01
C ALA A 28 -10.47 9.14 -10.57
N GLY A 29 -11.57 9.06 -9.80
CA GLY A 29 -12.85 8.49 -10.24
C GLY A 29 -12.98 6.97 -10.02
N HIS A 30 -12.11 6.35 -9.23
CA HIS A 30 -12.17 4.92 -8.94
C HIS A 30 -13.07 4.60 -7.75
N ASN A 31 -13.78 3.49 -7.78
CA ASN A 31 -14.48 2.94 -6.63
C ASN A 31 -13.46 2.39 -5.62
N ILE A 32 -13.73 2.58 -4.33
CA ILE A 32 -12.77 2.26 -3.26
C ILE A 32 -13.32 1.19 -2.33
N VAL A 33 -12.48 0.20 -2.04
CA VAL A 33 -12.73 -0.73 -0.93
C VAL A 33 -11.67 -0.49 0.14
N VAL A 34 -12.14 -0.01 1.29
CA VAL A 34 -11.31 0.25 2.46
C VAL A 34 -11.16 -1.05 3.25
N ASN A 35 -9.93 -1.42 3.58
CA ASN A 35 -9.68 -2.57 4.45
C ASN A 35 -9.01 -2.14 5.76
N GLY A 36 -9.43 -2.76 6.83
CA GLY A 36 -8.81 -2.73 8.16
C GLY A 36 -8.91 -4.09 8.82
N SER A 37 -8.08 -4.37 9.82
CA SER A 37 -8.13 -5.64 10.57
C SER A 37 -9.01 -5.58 11.82
N THR A 38 -9.02 -4.45 12.53
CA THR A 38 -9.66 -4.34 13.87
C THR A 38 -10.52 -3.09 14.05
N ASN A 39 -10.16 -1.98 13.45
CA ASN A 39 -10.86 -0.69 13.63
C ASN A 39 -11.86 -0.44 12.50
N LEU A 40 -13.09 -0.98 12.67
CA LEU A 40 -14.18 -0.79 11.71
C LEU A 40 -14.57 0.69 11.60
N SER A 41 -14.63 1.42 12.70
CA SER A 41 -15.07 2.83 12.70
C SER A 41 -14.13 3.72 11.89
N ALA A 42 -12.80 3.51 11.96
CA ALA A 42 -11.83 4.22 11.13
C ALA A 42 -11.97 3.86 9.65
N ALA A 43 -12.25 2.60 9.33
CA ALA A 43 -12.47 2.17 7.95
C ALA A 43 -13.76 2.78 7.35
N GLU A 44 -14.85 2.80 8.13
CA GLU A 44 -16.11 3.44 7.69
C GLU A 44 -15.97 4.96 7.53
N ALA A 45 -15.25 5.63 8.44
CA ALA A 45 -14.99 7.06 8.30
C ALA A 45 -14.29 7.38 6.97
N VAL A 46 -13.27 6.63 6.60
CA VAL A 46 -12.58 6.79 5.30
C VAL A 46 -13.52 6.45 4.14
N ALA A 47 -14.35 5.43 4.25
CA ALA A 47 -15.34 5.10 3.22
C ALA A 47 -16.34 6.25 2.99
N GLU A 48 -16.81 6.90 4.06
CA GLU A 48 -17.66 8.10 3.95
C GLU A 48 -16.92 9.28 3.31
N GLU A 49 -15.68 9.54 3.71
CA GLU A 49 -14.86 10.60 3.12
C GLU A 49 -14.71 10.44 1.60
N VAL A 50 -14.46 9.21 1.12
CA VAL A 50 -14.30 8.97 -0.32
C VAL A 50 -15.63 8.96 -1.07
N ARG A 51 -16.75 8.55 -0.44
CA ARG A 51 -18.10 8.70 -1.01
C ARG A 51 -18.44 10.18 -1.24
N ALA A 52 -18.03 11.06 -0.34
CA ALA A 52 -18.21 12.52 -0.50
C ALA A 52 -17.44 13.08 -1.71
N LEU A 53 -16.46 12.36 -2.25
CA LEU A 53 -15.75 12.70 -3.50
C LEU A 53 -16.49 12.23 -4.77
N GLY A 54 -17.68 11.59 -4.65
CA GLY A 54 -18.53 11.21 -5.77
C GLY A 54 -18.24 9.82 -6.36
N VAL A 55 -17.58 8.97 -5.62
CA VAL A 55 -17.36 7.56 -5.99
C VAL A 55 -18.09 6.62 -5.04
N ASP A 56 -18.27 5.35 -5.46
CA ASP A 56 -18.82 4.34 -4.57
C ASP A 56 -17.69 3.78 -3.67
N ALA A 57 -18.02 3.49 -2.42
CA ALA A 57 -17.09 2.89 -1.49
C ALA A 57 -17.75 1.83 -0.59
N SER A 58 -16.99 0.79 -0.26
CA SER A 58 -17.36 -0.23 0.70
C SER A 58 -16.22 -0.53 1.66
N VAL A 59 -16.52 -1.26 2.74
CA VAL A 59 -15.54 -1.70 3.73
C VAL A 59 -15.44 -3.22 3.73
N ALA A 60 -14.21 -3.73 3.64
CA ALA A 60 -13.91 -5.15 3.72
C ALA A 60 -12.95 -5.44 4.88
N MET A 61 -13.51 -5.58 6.09
CA MET A 61 -12.71 -5.93 7.28
C MET A 61 -12.16 -7.34 7.18
N GLY A 62 -10.91 -7.51 7.64
CA GLY A 62 -10.21 -8.79 7.75
C GLY A 62 -8.71 -8.60 7.91
N ASN A 63 -8.06 -9.56 8.57
CA ASN A 63 -6.62 -9.60 8.75
C ASN A 63 -5.96 -10.23 7.51
N VAL A 64 -5.22 -9.45 6.75
CA VAL A 64 -4.50 -9.93 5.55
C VAL A 64 -3.46 -11.01 5.86
N GLY A 65 -2.98 -11.09 7.10
CA GLY A 65 -2.07 -12.13 7.58
C GLY A 65 -2.71 -13.50 7.84
N VAL A 66 -4.02 -13.62 7.64
CA VAL A 66 -4.77 -14.88 7.73
C VAL A 66 -5.31 -15.22 6.35
N ARG A 67 -4.87 -16.35 5.78
CA ARG A 67 -5.15 -16.70 4.38
C ARG A 67 -6.65 -16.68 4.06
N GLN A 68 -7.47 -17.30 4.89
CA GLN A 68 -8.92 -17.37 4.69
C GLN A 68 -9.56 -15.98 4.69
N GLU A 69 -9.09 -15.09 5.59
CA GLU A 69 -9.59 -13.71 5.64
C GLU A 69 -9.15 -12.90 4.43
N ALA A 70 -7.91 -13.08 3.94
CA ALA A 70 -7.43 -12.43 2.72
C ALA A 70 -8.28 -12.84 1.49
N GLU A 71 -8.62 -14.11 1.36
CA GLU A 71 -9.53 -14.62 0.32
C GLU A 71 -10.95 -14.03 0.48
N LEU A 72 -11.48 -13.95 1.70
CA LEU A 72 -12.79 -13.35 1.99
C LEU A 72 -12.83 -11.83 1.70
N ILE A 73 -11.72 -11.11 1.92
CA ILE A 73 -11.63 -9.69 1.55
C ILE A 73 -11.85 -9.53 0.04
N ILE A 74 -11.19 -10.32 -0.79
CA ILE A 74 -11.39 -10.26 -2.25
C ILE A 74 -12.82 -10.63 -2.64
N ASN A 75 -13.42 -11.65 -2.03
CA ASN A 75 -14.80 -12.01 -2.30
C ASN A 75 -15.76 -10.84 -1.99
N LYS A 76 -15.58 -10.14 -0.86
CA LYS A 76 -16.36 -8.94 -0.55
C LYS A 76 -16.21 -7.83 -1.58
N VAL A 77 -15.01 -7.64 -2.16
CA VAL A 77 -14.80 -6.69 -3.26
C VAL A 77 -15.59 -7.11 -4.50
N VAL A 78 -15.54 -8.39 -4.83
CA VAL A 78 -16.25 -8.95 -6.00
C VAL A 78 -17.77 -8.86 -5.83
N ASP A 79 -18.26 -9.17 -4.63
CA ASP A 79 -19.70 -9.09 -4.31
C ASP A 79 -20.22 -7.65 -4.41
N ALA A 80 -19.42 -6.67 -3.96
CA ALA A 80 -19.81 -5.26 -3.97
C ALA A 80 -19.71 -4.60 -5.35
N PHE A 81 -18.71 -4.98 -6.18
CA PHE A 81 -18.37 -4.25 -7.41
C PHE A 81 -18.22 -5.13 -8.65
N GLY A 82 -18.50 -6.42 -8.56
CA GLY A 82 -18.40 -7.37 -9.68
C GLY A 82 -16.97 -7.74 -10.09
N GLY A 83 -15.95 -7.26 -9.36
CA GLY A 83 -14.54 -7.58 -9.60
C GLY A 83 -13.58 -6.58 -9.00
N ILE A 84 -12.29 -6.85 -9.17
CA ILE A 84 -11.20 -6.01 -8.69
C ILE A 84 -10.27 -5.65 -9.87
N ASP A 85 -9.85 -4.39 -9.94
CA ASP A 85 -8.97 -3.86 -10.98
C ASP A 85 -7.62 -3.40 -10.40
N ILE A 86 -7.63 -2.87 -9.17
CA ILE A 86 -6.46 -2.27 -8.52
C ILE A 86 -6.31 -2.91 -7.13
N LEU A 87 -5.14 -3.48 -6.86
CA LEU A 87 -4.77 -4.03 -5.56
C LEU A 87 -3.60 -3.26 -4.96
N ILE A 88 -3.83 -2.59 -3.83
CA ILE A 88 -2.81 -1.86 -3.08
C ILE A 88 -2.50 -2.58 -1.78
N ASN A 89 -1.38 -3.28 -1.73
CA ASN A 89 -0.89 -4.00 -0.57
C ASN A 89 -0.13 -3.06 0.38
N ASN A 90 -0.87 -2.20 1.09
CA ASN A 90 -0.33 -1.20 2.02
C ASN A 90 -0.25 -1.69 3.47
N ALA A 91 -1.13 -2.60 3.90
CA ALA A 91 -1.12 -3.13 5.27
C ALA A 91 0.25 -3.72 5.65
N ALA A 92 0.74 -3.33 6.80
CA ALA A 92 2.01 -3.85 7.34
C ALA A 92 2.09 -3.66 8.85
N ILE A 93 2.81 -4.55 9.51
CA ILE A 93 3.27 -4.39 10.88
C ILE A 93 4.79 -4.20 10.91
N ARG A 94 5.27 -3.43 11.87
CA ARG A 94 6.69 -3.03 11.95
C ARG A 94 7.21 -3.12 13.39
N PRO A 95 7.20 -4.30 14.02
CA PRO A 95 7.84 -4.47 15.31
C PRO A 95 9.33 -4.14 15.21
N HIS A 96 9.88 -3.61 16.27
CA HIS A 96 11.28 -3.21 16.36
C HIS A 96 11.91 -3.85 17.59
N GLY A 97 13.05 -4.47 17.44
CA GLY A 97 13.79 -5.11 18.53
C GLY A 97 15.10 -5.72 18.08
N PRO A 98 16.03 -6.00 19.01
CA PRO A 98 17.31 -6.68 18.70
C PRO A 98 17.08 -8.02 18.00
N PHE A 99 17.83 -8.30 16.96
CA PHE A 99 17.63 -9.50 16.12
C PHE A 99 17.68 -10.83 16.91
N LEU A 100 18.53 -10.90 17.93
CA LEU A 100 18.71 -12.11 18.74
C LEU A 100 17.58 -12.30 19.78
N GLU A 101 16.76 -11.30 20.03
CA GLU A 101 15.70 -11.30 21.05
C GLU A 101 14.29 -11.43 20.43
N ILE A 102 14.23 -11.54 19.14
CA ILE A 102 12.97 -11.59 18.40
C ILE A 102 12.29 -12.95 18.59
N GLU A 103 11.10 -12.96 19.13
CA GLU A 103 10.30 -14.16 19.32
C GLU A 103 9.82 -14.75 17.98
N ASN A 104 9.79 -16.08 17.89
CA ASN A 104 9.36 -16.78 16.68
C ASN A 104 7.92 -16.41 16.26
N ASN A 105 7.05 -16.15 17.21
CA ASN A 105 5.68 -15.75 16.93
C ASN A 105 5.62 -14.36 16.28
N ASP A 106 6.44 -13.41 16.74
CA ASP A 106 6.54 -12.07 16.15
C ASP A 106 7.10 -12.14 14.73
N TRP A 107 8.14 -12.97 14.54
CA TRP A 107 8.67 -13.27 13.21
C TRP A 107 7.58 -13.80 12.28
N GLN A 108 6.86 -14.84 12.71
CA GLN A 108 5.81 -15.46 11.88
C GLN A 108 4.69 -14.47 11.58
N ASN A 109 4.29 -13.64 12.54
CA ASN A 109 3.26 -12.63 12.34
C ASN A 109 3.69 -11.58 11.30
N VAL A 110 4.94 -11.10 11.37
CA VAL A 110 5.48 -10.17 10.35
C VAL A 110 5.47 -10.81 8.96
N ILE A 111 5.93 -12.04 8.84
CA ILE A 111 5.93 -12.75 7.55
C ILE A 111 4.49 -12.94 7.04
N ASN A 112 3.56 -13.30 7.90
CA ASN A 112 2.18 -13.51 7.51
C ASN A 112 1.52 -12.21 7.01
N VAL A 113 1.64 -11.11 7.75
CA VAL A 113 1.02 -9.83 7.37
C VAL A 113 1.75 -9.18 6.21
N ASN A 114 3.08 -9.06 6.28
CA ASN A 114 3.83 -8.24 5.34
C ASN A 114 4.20 -8.96 4.04
N MET A 115 4.25 -10.28 4.01
CA MET A 115 4.67 -11.07 2.84
C MET A 115 3.55 -11.99 2.34
N ASN A 116 3.07 -12.90 3.20
CA ASN A 116 2.09 -13.90 2.80
C ASN A 116 0.74 -13.25 2.41
N GLY A 117 0.28 -12.24 3.18
CA GLY A 117 -0.95 -11.51 2.90
C GLY A 117 -0.99 -10.92 1.49
N PRO A 118 -0.01 -10.09 1.07
CA PRO A 118 0.12 -9.64 -0.32
C PRO A 118 0.11 -10.76 -1.36
N ILE A 119 0.74 -11.91 -1.09
CA ILE A 119 0.73 -13.07 -1.99
C ILE A 119 -0.67 -13.65 -2.12
N TRP A 120 -1.38 -13.88 -1.00
CA TRP A 120 -2.73 -14.45 -1.02
C TRP A 120 -3.73 -13.51 -1.71
N LEU A 121 -3.67 -12.21 -1.39
CA LEU A 121 -4.51 -11.19 -2.03
C LEU A 121 -4.25 -11.12 -3.54
N ALA A 122 -2.98 -11.10 -3.97
CA ALA A 122 -2.63 -11.08 -5.40
C ALA A 122 -3.15 -12.34 -6.11
N ARG A 123 -2.96 -13.53 -5.52
CA ARG A 123 -3.46 -14.79 -6.10
C ARG A 123 -4.98 -14.81 -6.26
N ALA A 124 -5.71 -14.21 -5.32
CA ALA A 124 -7.16 -14.13 -5.38
C ALA A 124 -7.66 -13.03 -6.35
N ALA A 125 -6.93 -11.92 -6.49
CA ALA A 125 -7.31 -10.79 -7.34
C ALA A 125 -6.94 -10.97 -8.82
N LEU A 126 -5.77 -11.54 -9.12
CA LEU A 126 -5.22 -11.65 -10.48
C LEU A 126 -6.16 -12.34 -11.47
N PRO A 127 -6.91 -13.41 -11.15
CA PRO A 127 -7.85 -14.01 -12.10
C PRO A 127 -8.88 -13.03 -12.66
N PHE A 128 -9.36 -12.09 -11.85
CA PHE A 128 -10.31 -11.06 -12.31
C PHE A 128 -9.64 -10.05 -13.24
N MET A 129 -8.39 -9.65 -12.92
CA MET A 129 -7.60 -8.73 -13.74
C MET A 129 -7.24 -9.36 -15.09
N VAL A 130 -6.80 -10.63 -15.10
CA VAL A 130 -6.48 -11.38 -16.33
C VAL A 130 -7.71 -11.48 -17.23
N LYS A 131 -8.88 -11.82 -16.68
CA LYS A 131 -10.14 -11.90 -17.44
C LYS A 131 -10.50 -10.56 -18.10
N LYS A 132 -10.17 -9.43 -17.46
CA LYS A 132 -10.42 -8.07 -17.99
C LYS A 132 -9.33 -7.60 -18.95
N GLY A 133 -8.16 -8.23 -19.00
CA GLY A 133 -6.99 -7.76 -19.75
C GLY A 133 -6.42 -6.45 -19.20
N TRP A 134 -6.66 -6.15 -17.93
CA TRP A 134 -6.20 -4.92 -17.26
C TRP A 134 -6.08 -5.12 -15.74
N GLY A 135 -5.02 -4.63 -15.13
CA GLY A 135 -4.85 -4.64 -13.69
C GLY A 135 -3.66 -3.84 -13.19
N ARG A 136 -3.71 -3.44 -11.93
CA ARG A 136 -2.62 -2.74 -11.23
C ARG A 136 -2.40 -3.37 -9.86
N VAL A 137 -1.18 -3.84 -9.61
CA VAL A 137 -0.77 -4.38 -8.31
C VAL A 137 0.35 -3.52 -7.76
N ILE A 138 0.14 -2.94 -6.59
CA ILE A 138 1.13 -2.08 -5.94
C ILE A 138 1.48 -2.67 -4.58
N HIS A 139 2.77 -2.89 -4.37
CA HIS A 139 3.34 -3.31 -3.10
C HIS A 139 4.05 -2.15 -2.38
N PHE A 140 4.40 -2.35 -1.13
CA PHE A 140 5.16 -1.38 -0.34
C PHE A 140 6.41 -2.02 0.27
N THR A 141 7.55 -1.39 0.02
CA THR A 141 8.79 -1.61 0.76
C THR A 141 8.99 -0.45 1.76
N GLY A 142 10.19 0.06 1.89
CA GLY A 142 10.52 1.24 2.68
C GLY A 142 12.01 1.55 2.62
N MET A 143 12.37 2.82 2.76
CA MET A 143 13.76 3.25 2.70
C MET A 143 14.66 2.53 3.73
N ASN A 144 14.13 2.23 4.92
CA ASN A 144 14.89 1.52 5.96
C ASN A 144 15.21 0.07 5.58
N ALA A 145 14.32 -0.60 4.84
CA ALA A 145 14.61 -1.93 4.31
C ALA A 145 15.78 -1.89 3.30
N GLN A 146 15.84 -0.84 2.50
CA GLN A 146 16.89 -0.68 1.48
C GLN A 146 18.26 -0.35 2.06
N ARG A 147 18.32 0.49 3.09
CA ARG A 147 19.58 0.89 3.74
C ARG A 147 20.08 -0.12 4.79
N GLY A 148 19.19 -1.00 5.26
CA GLY A 148 19.37 -1.68 6.53
C GLY A 148 19.05 -0.75 7.71
N TYR A 149 18.41 -1.29 8.74
CA TYR A 149 18.06 -0.54 9.94
C TYR A 149 18.16 -1.45 11.16
N PRO A 150 18.92 -1.07 12.21
CA PRO A 150 19.04 -1.87 13.42
C PRO A 150 17.66 -2.18 14.01
N GLY A 151 17.43 -3.39 14.46
CA GLY A 151 16.15 -3.82 15.05
C GLY A 151 15.00 -4.05 14.07
N ALA A 152 15.21 -3.92 12.76
CA ALA A 152 14.19 -4.10 11.74
C ALA A 152 14.44 -5.30 10.81
N GLY A 153 15.17 -6.31 11.25
CA GLY A 153 15.57 -7.47 10.42
C GLY A 153 14.38 -8.16 9.74
N PHE A 154 13.30 -8.41 10.48
CA PHE A 154 12.10 -9.09 9.95
C PHE A 154 11.37 -8.25 8.91
N VAL A 155 11.20 -6.97 9.23
CA VAL A 155 10.55 -6.03 8.31
C VAL A 155 11.35 -5.96 7.02
N SER A 156 12.70 -5.86 7.13
CA SER A 156 13.57 -5.80 5.96
C SER A 156 13.46 -7.04 5.08
N VAL A 157 13.48 -8.25 5.67
CA VAL A 157 13.30 -9.51 4.92
C VAL A 157 11.95 -9.53 4.20
N SER A 158 10.84 -9.24 4.91
CA SER A 158 9.51 -9.26 4.33
C SER A 158 9.35 -8.26 3.17
N LYS A 159 9.97 -7.08 3.28
CA LYS A 159 9.93 -6.03 2.27
C LYS A 159 10.76 -6.36 1.02
N HIS A 160 11.91 -7.05 1.18
CA HIS A 160 12.68 -7.55 0.04
C HIS A 160 11.99 -8.70 -0.67
N ALA A 161 11.28 -9.56 0.05
CA ALA A 161 10.46 -10.60 -0.56
C ALA A 161 9.38 -10.01 -1.50
N LEU A 162 8.73 -8.90 -1.10
CA LEU A 162 7.77 -8.20 -1.96
C LEU A 162 8.43 -7.58 -3.19
N TRP A 163 9.69 -7.16 -3.12
CA TRP A 163 10.42 -6.71 -4.30
C TRP A 163 10.62 -7.85 -5.31
N GLY A 164 10.95 -9.05 -4.83
CA GLY A 164 11.00 -10.26 -5.65
C GLY A 164 9.65 -10.57 -6.30
N LEU A 165 8.57 -10.58 -5.50
CA LEU A 165 7.21 -10.83 -5.98
C LEU A 165 6.79 -9.80 -7.05
N THR A 166 7.08 -8.51 -6.83
CA THR A 166 6.77 -7.42 -7.77
C THR A 166 7.32 -7.71 -9.16
N LYS A 167 8.59 -8.10 -9.25
CA LYS A 167 9.25 -8.42 -10.53
C LYS A 167 8.66 -9.67 -11.18
N ALA A 168 8.41 -10.70 -10.40
CA ALA A 168 7.81 -11.94 -10.91
C ALA A 168 6.42 -11.68 -11.53
N LEU A 169 5.55 -10.97 -10.80
CA LEU A 169 4.21 -10.63 -11.31
C LEU A 169 4.26 -9.71 -12.54
N ALA A 170 5.20 -8.76 -12.57
CA ALA A 170 5.38 -7.85 -13.70
C ALA A 170 5.71 -8.59 -15.00
N VAL A 171 6.57 -9.61 -14.92
CA VAL A 171 6.98 -10.42 -16.08
C VAL A 171 5.86 -11.40 -16.48
N GLU A 172 5.28 -12.10 -15.52
CA GLU A 172 4.29 -13.15 -15.77
C GLU A 172 2.98 -12.59 -16.32
N PHE A 173 2.48 -11.49 -15.73
CA PHE A 173 1.17 -10.93 -16.06
C PHE A 173 1.20 -9.68 -16.96
N GLY A 174 2.40 -9.17 -17.29
CA GLY A 174 2.56 -8.05 -18.22
C GLY A 174 1.85 -8.28 -19.56
N PRO A 175 1.99 -9.44 -20.21
CA PRO A 175 1.27 -9.76 -21.45
C PRO A 175 -0.26 -9.72 -21.33
N SER A 176 -0.80 -9.85 -20.12
CA SER A 176 -2.23 -9.72 -19.81
C SER A 176 -2.67 -8.30 -19.48
N GLY A 177 -1.84 -7.28 -19.73
CA GLY A 177 -2.18 -5.87 -19.44
C GLY A 177 -2.12 -5.47 -17.95
N ILE A 178 -1.45 -6.29 -17.13
CA ILE A 178 -1.33 -6.06 -15.68
C ILE A 178 0.07 -5.54 -15.37
N THR A 179 0.16 -4.44 -14.63
CA THR A 179 1.45 -3.96 -14.11
C THR A 179 1.58 -4.25 -12.61
N SER A 180 2.79 -4.56 -12.19
CA SER A 180 3.14 -4.75 -10.78
C SER A 180 4.33 -3.88 -10.42
N ASN A 181 4.15 -2.96 -9.44
CA ASN A 181 5.18 -2.02 -9.00
C ASN A 181 5.27 -2.00 -7.48
N ILE A 182 6.37 -1.46 -6.94
CA ILE A 182 6.55 -1.33 -5.50
C ILE A 182 6.95 0.09 -5.14
N ILE A 183 6.31 0.64 -4.11
CA ILE A 183 6.61 1.96 -3.57
C ILE A 183 7.58 1.84 -2.41
N SER A 184 8.59 2.70 -2.38
CA SER A 184 9.50 2.87 -1.24
C SER A 184 9.27 4.23 -0.60
N PRO A 185 8.41 4.31 0.43
CA PRO A 185 8.15 5.56 1.14
C PRO A 185 9.34 5.98 2.01
N GLY A 186 9.49 7.28 2.17
CA GLY A 186 10.33 7.90 3.18
C GLY A 186 9.64 7.99 4.54
N THR A 187 9.82 9.14 5.21
CA THR A 187 9.15 9.45 6.48
C THR A 187 7.83 10.14 6.23
N PHE A 188 6.76 9.52 6.68
CA PHE A 188 5.39 10.03 6.65
C PHE A 188 4.88 10.05 8.08
N PRO A 189 4.63 11.23 8.66
CA PRO A 189 4.04 11.36 9.98
C PRO A 189 2.64 10.73 10.03
N PRO A 190 2.21 10.20 11.18
CA PRO A 190 0.83 9.74 11.34
C PRO A 190 -0.17 10.90 11.28
N ASP A 191 -1.46 10.58 11.07
CA ASP A 191 -2.52 11.57 10.88
C ASP A 191 -2.72 12.50 12.11
N ASP A 192 -2.35 12.04 13.32
CA ASP A 192 -2.41 12.78 14.58
C ASP A 192 -1.12 13.57 14.90
N ALA A 193 -0.14 13.56 14.00
CA ALA A 193 1.08 14.34 14.20
C ALA A 193 0.80 15.84 14.07
N ASP A 194 1.34 16.62 15.01
CA ASP A 194 1.33 18.08 14.94
C ASP A 194 2.27 18.56 13.82
N MET A 195 1.69 18.73 12.62
CA MET A 195 2.41 19.15 11.42
C MET A 195 2.67 20.68 11.39
N GLU A 196 2.01 21.46 12.25
CA GLU A 196 2.28 22.88 12.42
C GLU A 196 3.52 23.12 13.30
N ASN A 197 3.81 22.14 14.18
CA ASN A 197 4.96 22.15 15.08
C ASN A 197 5.75 20.83 15.01
N PRO A 198 6.30 20.44 13.86
CA PRO A 198 7.05 19.17 13.74
C PRO A 198 8.28 19.13 14.68
N GLY A 199 8.77 20.29 15.14
CA GLY A 199 9.86 20.40 16.13
C GLY A 199 9.47 20.06 17.57
N SER A 200 8.19 19.90 17.90
CA SER A 200 7.74 19.43 19.22
C SER A 200 8.21 17.99 19.49
N ASN A 201 8.46 17.20 18.45
CA ASN A 201 9.08 15.89 18.52
C ASN A 201 10.52 15.97 17.95
N LYS A 202 11.52 15.84 18.83
CA LYS A 202 12.95 15.91 18.44
C LYS A 202 13.33 14.97 17.29
N ASN A 203 12.66 13.81 17.19
CA ASN A 203 12.91 12.86 16.10
C ASN A 203 12.42 13.40 14.75
N TYR A 204 11.29 14.11 14.70
CA TYR A 204 10.80 14.70 13.44
C TYR A 204 11.65 15.89 13.02
N GLN A 205 12.16 16.70 13.94
CA GLN A 205 13.08 17.79 13.59
C GLN A 205 14.36 17.27 12.92
N GLN A 206 14.95 16.19 13.45
CA GLN A 206 16.11 15.57 12.84
C GLN A 206 15.78 15.01 11.44
N LEU A 207 14.67 14.27 11.31
CA LEU A 207 14.23 13.70 10.04
C LEU A 207 13.88 14.78 9.01
N LEU A 208 13.38 15.92 9.44
CA LEU A 208 13.12 17.08 8.60
C LEU A 208 14.43 17.69 8.08
N ASN A 209 15.41 17.89 8.98
CA ASN A 209 16.71 18.46 8.62
C ASN A 209 17.50 17.56 7.66
N ASP A 210 17.35 16.23 7.81
CA ASP A 210 18.01 15.22 6.97
C ASP A 210 17.30 14.98 5.64
N ASN A 211 16.13 15.59 5.41
CA ASN A 211 15.38 15.40 4.19
C ASN A 211 15.74 16.45 3.12
N PRO A 212 16.33 16.06 2.00
CA PRO A 212 16.74 17.00 0.94
C PRO A 212 15.59 17.85 0.37
N SER A 213 14.33 17.36 0.43
CA SER A 213 13.17 18.15 -0.02
C SER A 213 12.71 19.21 0.98
N GLY A 214 13.36 19.32 2.16
CA GLY A 214 13.05 20.30 3.19
C GLY A 214 11.70 20.07 3.89
N ARG A 215 11.07 18.93 3.70
CA ARG A 215 9.79 18.55 4.34
C ARG A 215 9.64 17.05 4.54
N LEU A 216 8.74 16.66 5.40
CA LEU A 216 8.28 15.29 5.53
C LEU A 216 7.22 14.97 4.46
N GLY A 217 7.01 13.69 4.20
CA GLY A 217 6.02 13.22 3.22
C GLY A 217 4.59 13.46 3.70
N ARG A 218 3.68 13.72 2.76
CA ARG A 218 2.23 13.75 2.97
C ARG A 218 1.62 12.53 2.32
N PRO A 219 0.54 11.94 2.87
CA PRO A 219 -0.13 10.80 2.24
C PRO A 219 -0.49 11.02 0.76
N SER A 220 -0.82 12.26 0.37
CA SER A 220 -1.09 12.64 -1.02
C SER A 220 0.14 12.53 -1.94
N ASP A 221 1.37 12.64 -1.44
CA ASP A 221 2.57 12.46 -2.27
C ASP A 221 2.66 11.01 -2.80
N ILE A 222 2.25 10.03 -1.99
CA ILE A 222 2.17 8.63 -2.41
C ILE A 222 0.90 8.38 -3.23
N GLY A 223 -0.24 8.89 -2.76
CA GLY A 223 -1.53 8.72 -3.43
C GLY A 223 -1.52 9.24 -4.86
N GLY A 224 -0.93 10.41 -5.10
CA GLY A 224 -0.79 10.99 -6.44
C GLY A 224 0.06 10.14 -7.38
N MET A 225 1.18 9.58 -6.90
CA MET A 225 1.99 8.64 -7.69
C MET A 225 1.21 7.36 -8.00
N ILE A 226 0.48 6.81 -7.03
CA ILE A 226 -0.34 5.61 -7.24
C ILE A 226 -1.47 5.90 -8.23
N ALA A 227 -2.12 7.06 -8.15
CA ALA A 227 -3.13 7.47 -9.12
C ALA A 227 -2.54 7.55 -10.55
N TYR A 228 -1.32 8.08 -10.70
CA TYR A 228 -0.60 8.04 -11.98
C TYR A 228 -0.34 6.60 -12.45
N LEU A 229 0.19 5.71 -11.59
CA LEU A 229 0.46 4.31 -11.95
C LEU A 229 -0.82 3.54 -12.34
N CYS A 230 -1.96 3.94 -11.78
CA CYS A 230 -3.27 3.36 -12.09
C CYS A 230 -3.95 3.99 -13.32
N SER A 231 -3.39 5.05 -13.90
CA SER A 231 -3.88 5.68 -15.13
C SER A 231 -3.41 4.93 -16.39
N GLU A 232 -3.95 5.33 -17.54
CA GLU A 232 -3.46 4.87 -18.86
C GLU A 232 -1.98 5.25 -19.07
N SER A 233 -1.60 6.48 -18.67
CA SER A 233 -0.22 6.98 -18.81
C SER A 233 0.78 6.20 -17.95
N GLY A 234 0.33 5.60 -16.85
CA GLY A 234 1.16 4.74 -15.99
C GLY A 234 1.34 3.31 -16.52
N GLY A 235 0.64 2.94 -17.61
CA GLY A 235 0.60 1.57 -18.13
C GLY A 235 1.94 1.00 -18.60
N PHE A 236 2.95 1.83 -18.87
CA PHE A 236 4.29 1.38 -19.25
C PHE A 236 5.28 1.30 -18.07
N VAL A 237 4.85 1.73 -16.87
CA VAL A 237 5.64 1.56 -15.63
C VAL A 237 5.34 0.19 -15.05
N ASN A 238 6.25 -0.75 -15.21
CA ASN A 238 6.05 -2.14 -14.78
C ASN A 238 7.35 -2.72 -14.19
N GLY A 239 7.23 -3.44 -13.08
CA GLY A 239 8.36 -4.06 -12.39
C GLY A 239 9.29 -3.05 -11.69
N GLN A 240 8.84 -1.83 -11.40
CA GLN A 240 9.70 -0.75 -10.89
C GLN A 240 9.56 -0.56 -9.38
N MET A 241 10.67 -0.16 -8.74
CA MET A 241 10.67 0.39 -7.39
C MET A 241 10.70 1.91 -7.47
N LEU A 242 9.63 2.56 -7.02
CA LEU A 242 9.52 4.02 -7.04
C LEU A 242 9.80 4.58 -5.65
N GLN A 243 10.83 5.42 -5.59
CA GLN A 243 11.26 6.11 -4.37
C GLN A 243 10.41 7.36 -4.15
N ILE A 244 9.64 7.40 -3.06
CA ILE A 244 8.86 8.58 -2.65
C ILE A 244 9.31 8.95 -1.24
N ASN A 245 10.50 9.54 -1.13
CA ASN A 245 11.18 9.73 0.14
C ASN A 245 11.85 11.12 0.29
N GLY A 246 11.58 12.05 -0.63
CA GLY A 246 12.14 13.38 -0.58
C GLY A 246 13.66 13.45 -0.83
N GLY A 247 14.25 12.40 -1.39
CA GLY A 247 15.69 12.33 -1.68
C GLY A 247 16.54 11.74 -0.55
N VAL A 248 15.94 11.25 0.53
CA VAL A 248 16.69 10.64 1.66
C VAL A 248 17.44 9.37 1.25
N VAL A 249 16.88 8.62 0.32
CA VAL A 249 17.54 7.50 -0.34
C VAL A 249 17.45 7.69 -1.84
N MET A 250 18.60 7.76 -2.49
CA MET A 250 18.71 7.85 -3.94
C MET A 250 19.29 6.53 -4.46
N GLN A 251 18.71 6.00 -5.53
CA GLN A 251 19.24 4.83 -6.24
C GLN A 251 19.81 5.25 -7.58
N TYR A 252 20.84 4.52 -8.01
CA TYR A 252 21.44 4.67 -9.33
C TYR A 252 20.61 3.90 -10.35
#